data_d3fb4f8ac901e4e90643c5c6d3ceb3ca
#
_entry.id   d3fb4f8ac901e4e90643c5c6d3ceb3ca
#
_cell.length_a   1.000
_cell.length_b   1.000
_cell.length_c   1.000
_cell.angle_alpha   90.00
_cell.angle_beta   90.00
_cell.angle_gamma   90.00
#
_symmetry.space_group_name_H-M   'P 1'
#
loop_
_entity.id
_entity.type
_entity.pdbx_description
1 polymer ?
#
loop_
_entity_poly.entity_id
_entity_poly.type
_entity_poly.pdbx_seq_one_letter_code
_entity_poly.pdbx_strand_id
1 'polypeptide(L)'
;HLNLSLYLAPILLLTALAASVALFVFDDLGPRDWRYWFFAITGIIGASALAVPLVNLFVTLILPPRTLPRLDFSHGIPAAHRTMVVVPTLLSKPQEVDDLLEALEIRYLGNRDPNLFFALLTDFRDAPQCTQPEDDALMAYARTAVQALNATYQDDRPCIFYLLHRPRVWNPHEQVWMGYERKRGKLEQFNALLRGGGEGAFSDIIGEMSILASIQYVI
;
A
#
# COMPACT_ATOMS: atom_id res chain seq x y z
N HIS A 1 25.96 8.31 8.98
CA HIS A 1 25.22 9.56 8.78
C HIS A 1 26.18 10.57 8.15
N LEU A 2 25.84 11.07 6.96
CA LEU A 2 26.53 12.23 6.41
C LEU A 2 26.17 13.41 7.35
N ASN A 3 27.15 14.01 7.99
CA ASN A 3 26.91 15.20 8.80
C ASN A 3 26.38 16.32 7.88
N LEU A 4 25.35 17.03 8.31
CA LEU A 4 24.74 18.12 7.54
C LEU A 4 25.80 19.13 7.05
N SER A 5 26.82 19.39 7.86
CA SER A 5 27.96 20.25 7.51
C SER A 5 28.80 19.72 6.34
N LEU A 6 29.00 18.38 6.25
CA LEU A 6 29.72 17.74 5.14
C LEU A 6 28.95 17.80 3.83
N TYR A 7 27.62 17.89 3.87
CA TYR A 7 26.77 18.06 2.71
C TYR A 7 26.68 19.54 2.28
N LEU A 8 26.49 20.45 3.23
CA LEU A 8 26.32 21.88 2.94
C LEU A 8 27.63 22.60 2.58
N ALA A 9 28.77 22.22 3.18
CA ALA A 9 30.04 22.87 2.94
C ALA A 9 30.45 22.89 1.44
N PRO A 10 30.44 21.77 0.69
CA PRO A 10 30.77 21.77 -0.73
C PRO A 10 29.76 22.58 -1.56
N ILE A 11 28.47 22.59 -1.21
CA ILE A 11 27.46 23.41 -1.90
C ILE A 11 27.77 24.88 -1.73
N LEU A 12 28.03 25.32 -0.49
CA LEU A 12 28.38 26.71 -0.18
C LEU A 12 29.70 27.13 -0.86
N LEU A 13 30.70 26.26 -0.84
CA LEU A 13 31.99 26.51 -1.47
C LEU A 13 31.88 26.67 -3.00
N LEU A 14 31.18 25.76 -3.66
CA LEU A 14 30.96 25.83 -5.11
C LEU A 14 30.12 27.04 -5.49
N THR A 15 29.09 27.36 -4.70
CA THR A 15 28.25 28.54 -4.94
C THR A 15 29.06 29.83 -4.76
N ALA A 16 29.87 29.92 -3.67
CA ALA A 16 30.71 31.08 -3.43
C ALA A 16 31.78 31.27 -4.52
N LEU A 17 32.41 30.18 -4.96
CA LEU A 17 33.41 30.21 -6.03
C LEU A 17 32.79 30.69 -7.35
N ALA A 18 31.65 30.11 -7.74
CA ALA A 18 30.97 30.50 -8.99
C ALA A 18 30.44 31.94 -8.93
N ALA A 19 29.91 32.37 -7.78
CA ALA A 19 29.46 33.73 -7.55
C ALA A 19 30.64 34.71 -7.62
N SER A 20 31.81 34.38 -7.06
CA SER A 20 33.01 35.21 -7.11
C SER A 20 33.50 35.40 -8.55
N VAL A 21 33.49 34.35 -9.36
CA VAL A 21 33.85 34.44 -10.79
C VAL A 21 32.87 35.35 -11.53
N ALA A 22 31.57 35.22 -11.30
CA ALA A 22 30.56 36.07 -11.91
C ALA A 22 30.74 37.54 -11.52
N LEU A 23 30.99 37.84 -10.24
CA LEU A 23 31.25 39.19 -9.76
C LEU A 23 32.54 39.80 -10.38
N PHE A 24 33.60 38.99 -10.52
CA PHE A 24 34.83 39.39 -11.15
C PHE A 24 34.61 39.80 -12.62
N VAL A 25 33.76 39.10 -13.36
CA VAL A 25 33.43 39.43 -14.74
C VAL A 25 32.66 40.76 -14.87
N PHE A 26 31.88 41.12 -13.81
CA PHE A 26 31.08 42.36 -13.78
C PHE A 26 31.68 43.46 -12.89
N ASP A 27 32.95 43.38 -12.55
CA ASP A 27 33.62 44.31 -11.63
C ASP A 27 33.59 45.79 -12.12
N ASP A 28 33.53 46.00 -13.43
CA ASP A 28 33.39 47.33 -14.05
C ASP A 28 32.15 48.11 -13.61
N LEU A 29 31.09 47.43 -13.13
CA LEU A 29 29.85 48.09 -12.72
C LEU A 29 29.94 48.74 -11.32
N GLY A 30 30.76 48.20 -10.42
CA GLY A 30 30.93 48.65 -9.06
C GLY A 30 29.69 48.53 -8.17
N PRO A 31 29.87 48.52 -6.80
CA PRO A 31 28.78 48.22 -5.86
C PRO A 31 27.72 49.34 -5.72
N ARG A 32 27.92 50.51 -6.35
CA ARG A 32 26.91 51.60 -6.34
C ARG A 32 25.90 51.47 -7.47
N ASP A 33 26.14 50.61 -8.49
CA ASP A 33 25.19 50.35 -9.55
C ASP A 33 24.22 49.21 -9.11
N TRP A 34 22.91 49.44 -9.26
CA TRP A 34 21.91 48.41 -8.95
C TRP A 34 22.08 47.15 -9.80
N ARG A 35 22.66 47.26 -11.02
CA ARG A 35 22.96 46.14 -11.93
C ARG A 35 23.95 45.17 -11.30
N TYR A 36 24.94 45.68 -10.57
CA TYR A 36 25.90 44.85 -9.82
C TYR A 36 25.19 43.90 -8.88
N TRP A 37 24.24 44.41 -8.06
CA TRP A 37 23.46 43.57 -7.12
C TRP A 37 22.51 42.63 -7.84
N PHE A 38 21.92 43.03 -8.94
CA PHE A 38 21.07 42.17 -9.76
C PHE A 38 21.86 40.96 -10.29
N PHE A 39 23.05 41.19 -10.88
CA PHE A 39 23.91 40.10 -11.36
C PHE A 39 24.49 39.27 -10.20
N ALA A 40 24.82 39.87 -9.05
CA ALA A 40 25.27 39.16 -7.87
C ALA A 40 24.19 38.15 -7.38
N ILE A 41 22.96 38.60 -7.20
CA ILE A 41 21.84 37.78 -6.70
C ILE A 41 21.52 36.68 -7.71
N THR A 42 21.35 37.00 -8.98
CA THR A 42 21.07 36.04 -10.04
C THR A 42 22.20 35.02 -10.22
N GLY A 43 23.47 35.49 -10.11
CA GLY A 43 24.64 34.63 -10.12
C GLY A 43 24.69 33.65 -8.97
N ILE A 44 24.37 34.08 -7.74
CA ILE A 44 24.28 33.20 -6.55
C ILE A 44 23.17 32.16 -6.74
N ILE A 45 22.00 32.58 -7.23
CA ILE A 45 20.87 31.66 -7.47
C ILE A 45 21.25 30.63 -8.54
N GLY A 46 21.82 31.08 -9.67
CA GLY A 46 22.25 30.20 -10.75
C GLY A 46 23.38 29.24 -10.31
N ALA A 47 24.36 29.76 -9.58
CA ALA A 47 25.46 28.95 -9.03
C ALA A 47 24.96 27.88 -8.03
N SER A 48 24.03 28.23 -7.15
CA SER A 48 23.44 27.27 -6.22
C SER A 48 22.61 26.20 -6.93
N ALA A 49 21.90 26.58 -8.00
CA ALA A 49 21.12 25.65 -8.82
C ALA A 49 22.00 24.62 -9.55
N LEU A 50 23.27 24.92 -9.80
CA LEU A 50 24.27 23.99 -10.37
C LEU A 50 25.00 23.21 -9.26
N ALA A 51 25.34 23.84 -8.14
CA ALA A 51 26.11 23.25 -7.08
C ALA A 51 25.34 22.09 -6.39
N VAL A 52 24.04 22.29 -6.14
CA VAL A 52 23.21 21.26 -5.48
C VAL A 52 23.15 19.94 -6.27
N PRO A 53 22.77 19.91 -7.57
CA PRO A 53 22.75 18.66 -8.32
C PRO A 53 24.13 18.01 -8.46
N LEU A 54 25.20 18.81 -8.59
CA LEU A 54 26.57 18.28 -8.63
C LEU A 54 26.94 17.56 -7.34
N VAL A 55 26.70 18.18 -6.18
CA VAL A 55 26.96 17.55 -4.89
C VAL A 55 26.07 16.32 -4.70
N ASN A 56 24.80 16.36 -5.10
CA ASN A 56 23.91 15.19 -5.05
C ASN A 56 24.42 14.06 -5.93
N LEU A 57 24.89 14.36 -7.13
CA LEU A 57 25.50 13.36 -8.02
C LEU A 57 26.70 12.69 -7.34
N PHE A 58 27.63 13.45 -6.78
CA PHE A 58 28.80 12.90 -6.09
C PHE A 58 28.41 12.09 -4.85
N VAL A 59 27.47 12.60 -4.05
CA VAL A 59 26.95 11.88 -2.88
C VAL A 59 26.34 10.54 -3.29
N THR A 60 25.55 10.52 -4.37
CA THR A 60 24.89 9.30 -4.86
C THR A 60 25.91 8.29 -5.43
N LEU A 61 26.99 8.77 -6.05
CA LEU A 61 28.04 7.91 -6.59
C LEU A 61 28.95 7.32 -5.52
N ILE A 62 29.20 8.09 -4.45
CA ILE A 62 30.19 7.69 -3.42
C ILE A 62 29.52 6.93 -2.28
N LEU A 63 28.29 7.30 -1.91
CA LEU A 63 27.56 6.68 -0.79
C LEU A 63 26.62 5.61 -1.29
N PRO A 64 26.91 4.33 -0.99
CA PRO A 64 25.96 3.26 -1.32
C PRO A 64 24.65 3.47 -0.55
N PRO A 65 23.50 3.24 -1.18
CA PRO A 65 22.20 3.33 -0.51
C PRO A 65 22.13 2.33 0.64
N ARG A 66 21.67 2.78 1.80
CA ARG A 66 21.35 1.87 2.90
C ARG A 66 20.04 1.19 2.60
N THR A 67 20.07 -0.11 2.41
CA THR A 67 18.86 -0.92 2.30
C THR A 67 18.19 -0.97 3.68
N LEU A 68 16.88 -0.74 3.71
CA LEU A 68 16.09 -0.97 4.92
C LEU A 68 16.12 -2.47 5.26
N PRO A 69 16.12 -2.82 6.57
CA PRO A 69 15.94 -4.21 6.97
C PRO A 69 14.64 -4.73 6.35
N ARG A 70 14.72 -5.86 5.67
CA ARG A 70 13.57 -6.55 5.07
C ARG A 70 13.62 -8.01 5.47
N LEU A 71 12.44 -8.61 5.56
CA LEU A 71 12.34 -10.05 5.69
C LEU A 71 12.83 -10.69 4.38
N ASP A 72 13.69 -11.69 4.49
CA ASP A 72 14.15 -12.47 3.35
C ASP A 72 13.30 -13.72 3.22
N PHE A 73 12.47 -13.77 2.19
CA PHE A 73 11.60 -14.89 1.86
C PHE A 73 12.03 -15.60 0.57
N SER A 74 13.30 -15.50 0.20
CA SER A 74 13.85 -16.19 -0.99
C SER A 74 13.67 -17.72 -0.94
N HIS A 75 13.56 -18.29 0.25
CA HIS A 75 13.29 -19.72 0.49
C HIS A 75 11.84 -20.03 0.88
N GLY A 76 10.91 -19.10 0.63
CA GLY A 76 9.51 -19.18 1.04
C GLY A 76 9.22 -18.48 2.36
N ILE A 77 7.93 -18.30 2.66
CA ILE A 77 7.45 -17.66 3.89
C ILE A 77 7.52 -18.67 5.03
N PRO A 78 8.27 -18.40 6.12
CA PRO A 78 8.25 -19.29 7.28
C PRO A 78 6.86 -19.36 7.93
N ALA A 79 6.53 -20.52 8.56
CA ALA A 79 5.24 -20.70 9.23
C ALA A 79 4.96 -19.67 10.34
N ALA A 80 6.02 -19.13 10.98
CA ALA A 80 5.91 -18.05 11.96
C ALA A 80 5.53 -16.69 11.34
N HIS A 81 5.54 -16.57 10.02
CA HIS A 81 5.22 -15.35 9.26
C HIS A 81 4.08 -15.58 8.27
N ARG A 82 3.16 -16.49 8.59
CA ARG A 82 1.97 -16.73 7.75
C ARG A 82 1.30 -15.42 7.37
N THR A 83 1.07 -15.27 6.09
CA THR A 83 0.60 -14.02 5.48
C THR A 83 -0.71 -14.24 4.76
N MET A 84 -1.62 -13.30 4.85
CA MET A 84 -2.86 -13.28 4.08
C MET A 84 -2.95 -12.02 3.24
N VAL A 85 -3.09 -12.21 1.93
CA VAL A 85 -3.42 -11.14 0.98
C VAL A 85 -4.92 -10.92 1.03
N VAL A 86 -5.35 -9.69 1.39
CA VAL A 86 -6.77 -9.37 1.51
C VAL A 86 -7.20 -8.36 0.46
N VAL A 87 -8.32 -8.64 -0.19
CA VAL A 87 -8.92 -7.77 -1.19
C VAL A 87 -10.27 -7.27 -0.69
N PRO A 88 -10.33 -6.06 -0.11
CA PRO A 88 -11.59 -5.47 0.31
C PRO A 88 -12.39 -5.01 -0.92
N THR A 89 -13.61 -5.53 -1.07
CA THR A 89 -14.46 -5.32 -2.25
C THR A 89 -15.94 -5.24 -1.90
N LEU A 90 -16.77 -5.00 -2.89
CA LEU A 90 -18.24 -5.09 -2.82
C LEU A 90 -18.72 -6.24 -3.67
N LEU A 91 -19.77 -6.92 -3.23
CA LEU A 91 -20.51 -7.88 -4.04
C LEU A 91 -21.74 -7.19 -4.62
N SER A 92 -21.92 -7.27 -5.94
CA SER A 92 -23.08 -6.65 -6.61
C SER A 92 -23.74 -7.52 -7.64
N LYS A 93 -23.00 -8.40 -8.31
CA LYS A 93 -23.53 -9.33 -9.31
C LYS A 93 -22.58 -10.52 -9.52
N PRO A 94 -23.07 -11.67 -10.00
CA PRO A 94 -22.25 -12.88 -10.19
C PRO A 94 -21.00 -12.66 -11.05
N GLN A 95 -21.09 -11.91 -12.14
CA GLN A 95 -19.94 -11.64 -13.00
C GLN A 95 -18.78 -10.95 -12.26
N GLU A 96 -19.06 -10.04 -11.33
CA GLU A 96 -18.02 -9.39 -10.52
C GLU A 96 -17.38 -10.38 -9.55
N VAL A 97 -18.13 -11.38 -9.06
CA VAL A 97 -17.56 -12.47 -8.24
C VAL A 97 -16.54 -13.26 -9.07
N ASP A 98 -16.88 -13.62 -10.30
CA ASP A 98 -15.98 -14.35 -11.19
C ASP A 98 -14.70 -13.56 -11.48
N ASP A 99 -14.83 -12.27 -11.82
CA ASP A 99 -13.69 -11.36 -12.07
C ASP A 99 -12.77 -11.23 -10.83
N LEU A 100 -13.36 -11.18 -9.65
CA LEU A 100 -12.61 -11.10 -8.38
C LEU A 100 -11.86 -12.41 -8.07
N LEU A 101 -12.50 -13.55 -8.32
CA LEU A 101 -11.88 -14.86 -8.09
C LEU A 101 -10.79 -15.15 -9.12
N GLU A 102 -10.98 -14.80 -10.39
CA GLU A 102 -9.93 -14.87 -11.40
C GLU A 102 -8.72 -14.00 -11.00
N ALA A 103 -8.96 -12.78 -10.56
CA ALA A 103 -7.89 -11.91 -10.08
C ALA A 103 -7.17 -12.47 -8.84
N LEU A 104 -7.89 -13.17 -7.96
CA LEU A 104 -7.31 -13.84 -6.79
C LEU A 104 -6.44 -15.04 -7.21
N GLU A 105 -6.97 -15.83 -8.15
CA GLU A 105 -6.28 -16.99 -8.73
C GLU A 105 -4.98 -16.59 -9.42
N ILE A 106 -4.99 -15.53 -10.22
CA ILE A 106 -3.78 -14.98 -10.86
C ILE A 106 -2.73 -14.59 -9.81
N ARG A 107 -3.14 -13.96 -8.71
CA ARG A 107 -2.23 -13.60 -7.62
C ARG A 107 -1.63 -14.84 -6.94
N TYR A 108 -2.44 -15.87 -6.73
CA TYR A 108 -1.98 -17.12 -6.18
C TYR A 108 -0.99 -17.82 -7.12
N LEU A 109 -1.31 -17.91 -8.42
CA LEU A 109 -0.45 -18.55 -9.41
C LEU A 109 0.92 -17.87 -9.53
N GLY A 110 0.96 -16.55 -9.38
CA GLY A 110 2.21 -15.79 -9.38
C GLY A 110 2.99 -15.83 -8.06
N ASN A 111 2.39 -16.31 -6.96
CA ASN A 111 2.97 -16.26 -5.62
C ASN A 111 2.62 -17.53 -4.83
N ARG A 112 2.96 -18.69 -5.36
CA ARG A 112 2.71 -19.97 -4.69
C ARG A 112 3.63 -20.16 -3.49
N ASP A 113 3.05 -20.16 -2.29
CA ASP A 113 3.76 -20.41 -1.04
C ASP A 113 2.82 -21.12 -0.04
N PRO A 114 3.26 -22.13 0.70
CA PRO A 114 2.41 -22.87 1.65
C PRO A 114 1.92 -22.03 2.82
N ASN A 115 2.56 -20.91 3.13
CA ASN A 115 2.20 -19.98 4.21
C ASN A 115 1.61 -18.66 3.69
N LEU A 116 1.16 -18.63 2.43
CA LEU A 116 0.45 -17.50 1.83
C LEU A 116 -0.99 -17.88 1.50
N PHE A 117 -1.92 -17.07 1.97
CA PHE A 117 -3.36 -17.24 1.84
C PHE A 117 -3.99 -16.02 1.19
N PHE A 118 -5.19 -16.17 0.62
CA PHE A 118 -5.86 -15.10 -0.13
C PHE A 118 -7.31 -14.97 0.34
N ALA A 119 -7.77 -13.76 0.60
CA ALA A 119 -9.10 -13.51 1.11
C ALA A 119 -9.81 -12.36 0.37
N LEU A 120 -11.08 -12.57 0.05
CA LEU A 120 -12.01 -11.51 -0.29
C LEU A 120 -12.70 -11.03 0.99
N LEU A 121 -12.55 -9.76 1.32
CA LEU A 121 -13.34 -9.11 2.38
C LEU A 121 -14.48 -8.34 1.71
N THR A 122 -15.70 -8.81 1.88
CA THR A 122 -16.84 -8.35 1.08
C THR A 122 -17.92 -7.67 1.90
N ASP A 123 -18.56 -6.67 1.31
CA ASP A 123 -19.84 -6.10 1.72
C ASP A 123 -20.78 -6.13 0.53
N PHE A 124 -22.08 -6.10 0.76
CA PHE A 124 -23.04 -5.73 -0.26
C PHE A 124 -22.99 -4.22 -0.55
N ARG A 125 -23.53 -3.79 -1.68
CA ARG A 125 -23.75 -2.38 -1.98
C ARG A 125 -24.71 -1.76 -0.96
N ASP A 126 -24.58 -0.44 -0.79
CA ASP A 126 -25.49 0.36 0.00
C ASP A 126 -26.93 0.22 -0.53
N ALA A 127 -27.90 0.11 0.38
CA ALA A 127 -29.29 -0.15 0.02
C ALA A 127 -30.27 0.54 0.99
N PRO A 128 -31.51 0.81 0.56
CA PRO A 128 -32.53 1.38 1.44
C PRO A 128 -33.02 0.41 2.51
N GLN A 129 -32.74 -0.88 2.39
CA GLN A 129 -33.12 -1.94 3.33
C GLN A 129 -31.89 -2.78 3.72
N CYS A 130 -31.97 -3.41 4.88
CA CYS A 130 -30.91 -4.27 5.41
C CYS A 130 -30.57 -5.44 4.46
N THR A 131 -31.59 -6.05 3.90
CA THR A 131 -31.50 -7.16 2.96
C THR A 131 -32.20 -6.81 1.65
N GLN A 132 -31.68 -7.31 0.54
CA GLN A 132 -32.27 -7.20 -0.79
C GLN A 132 -32.64 -8.60 -1.31
N PRO A 133 -33.63 -8.74 -2.18
CA PRO A 133 -34.08 -10.05 -2.67
C PRO A 133 -32.99 -10.90 -3.34
N GLU A 134 -31.99 -10.23 -3.93
CA GLU A 134 -30.87 -10.87 -4.64
C GLU A 134 -29.68 -11.24 -3.73
N ASP A 135 -29.61 -10.76 -2.49
CA ASP A 135 -28.46 -10.92 -1.60
C ASP A 135 -28.13 -12.39 -1.33
N ASP A 136 -29.15 -13.19 -0.95
CA ASP A 136 -28.95 -14.60 -0.63
C ASP A 136 -28.47 -15.42 -1.83
N ALA A 137 -29.03 -15.15 -3.01
CA ALA A 137 -28.60 -15.82 -4.24
C ALA A 137 -27.18 -15.47 -4.63
N LEU A 138 -26.80 -14.19 -4.50
CA LEU A 138 -25.46 -13.72 -4.79
C LEU A 138 -24.44 -14.29 -3.79
N MET A 139 -24.80 -14.37 -2.49
CA MET A 139 -23.93 -14.95 -1.47
C MET A 139 -23.76 -16.47 -1.65
N ALA A 140 -24.82 -17.18 -2.01
CA ALA A 140 -24.76 -18.60 -2.33
C ALA A 140 -23.88 -18.87 -3.55
N TYR A 141 -23.97 -18.01 -4.59
CA TYR A 141 -23.09 -18.07 -5.75
C TYR A 141 -21.63 -17.87 -5.36
N ALA A 142 -21.31 -16.80 -4.63
CA ALA A 142 -19.95 -16.49 -4.20
C ALA A 142 -19.34 -17.62 -3.35
N ARG A 143 -20.14 -18.23 -2.44
CA ARG A 143 -19.72 -19.38 -1.63
C ARG A 143 -19.35 -20.57 -2.52
N THR A 144 -20.21 -20.92 -3.48
CA THR A 144 -19.97 -22.05 -4.37
C THR A 144 -18.73 -21.81 -5.24
N ALA A 145 -18.55 -20.60 -5.75
CA ALA A 145 -17.41 -20.25 -6.59
C ALA A 145 -16.07 -20.30 -5.82
N VAL A 146 -16.01 -19.79 -4.57
CA VAL A 146 -14.80 -19.89 -3.73
C VAL A 146 -14.49 -21.35 -3.36
N GLN A 147 -15.51 -22.16 -3.07
CA GLN A 147 -15.32 -23.58 -2.79
C GLN A 147 -14.80 -24.34 -4.03
N ALA A 148 -15.33 -24.05 -5.20
CA ALA A 148 -14.86 -24.62 -6.45
C ALA A 148 -13.39 -24.25 -6.74
N LEU A 149 -13.01 -22.99 -6.51
CA LEU A 149 -11.64 -22.52 -6.66
C LEU A 149 -10.69 -23.26 -5.69
N ASN A 150 -11.07 -23.42 -4.43
CA ASN A 150 -10.30 -24.22 -3.47
C ASN A 150 -10.18 -25.69 -3.91
N ALA A 151 -11.24 -26.28 -4.43
CA ALA A 151 -11.20 -27.66 -4.93
C ALA A 151 -10.28 -27.84 -6.14
N THR A 152 -10.14 -26.81 -6.99
CA THR A 152 -9.23 -26.82 -8.15
C THR A 152 -7.75 -26.86 -7.72
N TYR A 153 -7.41 -26.19 -6.61
CA TYR A 153 -6.04 -26.07 -6.11
C TYR A 153 -5.80 -26.84 -4.81
N GLN A 154 -6.51 -27.94 -4.62
CA GLN A 154 -6.39 -28.75 -3.42
C GLN A 154 -4.94 -29.25 -3.25
N ASP A 155 -4.32 -28.86 -2.14
CA ASP A 155 -3.02 -29.34 -1.69
C ASP A 155 -3.12 -29.86 -0.23
N ASP A 156 -2.03 -29.95 0.51
CA ASP A 156 -2.03 -30.37 1.91
C ASP A 156 -2.70 -29.36 2.87
N ARG A 157 -3.11 -28.21 2.37
CA ARG A 157 -3.82 -27.18 3.15
C ARG A 157 -5.32 -27.40 3.11
N PRO A 158 -6.03 -27.09 4.21
CA PRO A 158 -7.49 -27.19 4.24
C PRO A 158 -8.18 -26.19 3.28
N CYS A 159 -7.60 -25.02 3.06
CA CYS A 159 -8.03 -24.06 2.04
C CYS A 159 -6.95 -23.01 1.76
N ILE A 160 -7.01 -22.39 0.59
CA ILE A 160 -6.11 -21.33 0.12
C ILE A 160 -6.86 -20.01 0.05
N PHE A 161 -8.09 -20.06 -0.43
CA PHE A 161 -8.93 -18.90 -0.72
C PHE A 161 -10.05 -18.79 0.31
N TYR A 162 -10.21 -17.59 0.83
CA TYR A 162 -11.19 -17.24 1.85
C TYR A 162 -12.16 -16.19 1.32
N LEU A 163 -13.40 -16.24 1.82
CA LEU A 163 -14.34 -15.15 1.66
C LEU A 163 -14.93 -14.83 3.03
N LEU A 164 -14.86 -13.57 3.43
CA LEU A 164 -15.45 -13.06 4.65
C LEU A 164 -16.43 -11.93 4.28
N HIS A 165 -17.70 -12.13 4.55
CA HIS A 165 -18.76 -11.20 4.20
C HIS A 165 -19.37 -10.53 5.42
N ARG A 166 -19.58 -9.20 5.36
CA ARG A 166 -20.21 -8.43 6.42
C ARG A 166 -21.66 -8.08 6.07
N PRO A 167 -22.56 -8.09 7.05
CA PRO A 167 -23.92 -7.61 6.84
C PRO A 167 -23.94 -6.09 6.68
N ARG A 168 -25.01 -5.57 6.05
CA ARG A 168 -25.30 -4.15 6.10
C ARG A 168 -25.73 -3.72 7.50
N VAL A 169 -25.31 -2.53 7.91
CA VAL A 169 -25.67 -1.88 9.16
C VAL A 169 -26.27 -0.51 8.83
N TRP A 170 -27.28 -0.06 9.59
CA TRP A 170 -27.88 1.23 9.40
C TRP A 170 -26.91 2.36 9.74
N ASN A 171 -26.72 3.27 8.78
CA ASN A 171 -25.96 4.50 8.98
C ASN A 171 -26.93 5.69 9.11
N PRO A 172 -27.11 6.26 10.33
CA PRO A 172 -28.04 7.35 10.54
C PRO A 172 -27.63 8.66 9.89
N HIS A 173 -26.36 8.85 9.59
CA HIS A 173 -25.86 10.08 8.93
C HIS A 173 -26.15 10.05 7.43
N GLU A 174 -25.95 8.93 6.78
CA GLU A 174 -26.20 8.76 5.33
C GLU A 174 -27.64 8.25 5.05
N GLN A 175 -28.39 7.86 6.09
CA GLN A 175 -29.74 7.29 6.00
C GLN A 175 -29.83 6.10 5.04
N VAL A 176 -28.85 5.21 5.13
CA VAL A 176 -28.73 4.04 4.25
C VAL A 176 -28.19 2.84 5.03
N TRP A 177 -28.55 1.65 4.60
CA TRP A 177 -27.94 0.40 5.05
C TRP A 177 -26.68 0.12 4.25
N MET A 178 -25.53 -0.02 4.93
CA MET A 178 -24.22 -0.13 4.30
C MET A 178 -23.23 -0.97 5.12
N GLY A 179 -22.12 -1.36 4.52
CA GLY A 179 -20.97 -1.89 5.25
C GLY A 179 -20.34 -0.81 6.14
N TYR A 180 -20.31 -1.03 7.46
CA TYR A 180 -19.83 -0.06 8.44
C TYR A 180 -18.42 0.46 8.08
N GLU A 181 -18.26 1.79 8.01
CA GLU A 181 -17.02 2.48 7.61
C GLU A 181 -16.35 1.91 6.35
N ARG A 182 -17.11 1.28 5.47
CA ARG A 182 -16.65 0.80 4.15
C ARG A 182 -15.31 0.03 4.26
N LYS A 183 -14.31 0.40 3.47
CA LYS A 183 -13.01 -0.28 3.43
C LYS A 183 -12.27 -0.26 4.78
N ARG A 184 -12.27 0.87 5.48
CA ARG A 184 -11.57 1.01 6.77
C ARG A 184 -12.16 0.08 7.82
N GLY A 185 -13.46 0.15 8.04
CA GLY A 185 -14.13 -0.68 9.03
C GLY A 185 -13.99 -2.18 8.74
N LYS A 186 -14.00 -2.54 7.45
CA LYS A 186 -13.79 -3.92 6.98
C LYS A 186 -12.41 -4.45 7.40
N LEU A 187 -11.35 -3.69 7.15
CA LEU A 187 -9.99 -4.07 7.53
C LEU A 187 -9.80 -4.08 9.05
N GLU A 188 -10.42 -3.15 9.78
CA GLU A 188 -10.38 -3.09 11.23
C GLU A 188 -11.06 -4.31 11.88
N GLN A 189 -12.25 -4.66 11.41
CA GLN A 189 -12.97 -5.85 11.89
C GLN A 189 -12.25 -7.15 11.54
N PHE A 190 -11.64 -7.23 10.35
CA PHE A 190 -10.82 -8.37 9.99
C PHE A 190 -9.58 -8.50 10.90
N ASN A 191 -8.88 -7.42 11.18
CA ASN A 191 -7.77 -7.43 12.12
C ASN A 191 -8.19 -7.80 13.55
N ALA A 192 -9.39 -7.39 13.98
CA ALA A 192 -9.95 -7.81 15.26
C ALA A 192 -10.22 -9.33 15.28
N LEU A 193 -10.80 -9.88 14.19
CA LEU A 193 -11.04 -11.31 14.05
C LEU A 193 -9.74 -12.14 14.14
N LEU A 194 -8.69 -11.73 13.46
CA LEU A 194 -7.38 -12.39 13.50
C LEU A 194 -6.75 -12.41 14.92
N ARG A 195 -7.13 -11.46 15.77
CA ARG A 195 -6.68 -11.37 17.17
C ARG A 195 -7.60 -12.03 18.18
N GLY A 196 -8.57 -12.83 17.70
CA GLY A 196 -9.53 -13.54 18.55
C GLY A 196 -10.67 -12.68 19.10
N GLY A 197 -10.89 -11.48 18.51
CA GLY A 197 -12.05 -10.62 18.77
C GLY A 197 -12.96 -10.53 17.56
N GLY A 198 -14.00 -9.66 17.61
CA GLY A 198 -14.84 -9.37 16.44
C GLY A 198 -15.76 -10.51 16.00
N GLU A 199 -16.04 -11.48 16.85
CA GLU A 199 -17.05 -12.51 16.60
C GLU A 199 -18.39 -11.84 16.28
N GLY A 200 -18.99 -12.22 15.15
CA GLY A 200 -20.25 -11.63 14.66
C GLY A 200 -20.10 -10.40 13.73
N ALA A 201 -18.88 -9.91 13.49
CA ALA A 201 -18.67 -8.85 12.50
C ALA A 201 -18.88 -9.34 11.06
N PHE A 202 -18.66 -10.63 10.82
CA PHE A 202 -18.86 -11.28 9.53
C PHE A 202 -20.04 -12.24 9.63
N SER A 203 -21.03 -12.08 8.75
CA SER A 203 -22.20 -12.98 8.67
C SER A 203 -21.87 -14.29 7.98
N ASP A 204 -20.89 -14.28 7.07
CA ASP A 204 -20.44 -15.43 6.35
C ASP A 204 -18.91 -15.50 6.30
N ILE A 205 -18.37 -16.66 6.64
CA ILE A 205 -16.96 -16.96 6.52
C ILE A 205 -16.82 -18.30 5.78
N ILE A 206 -16.18 -18.25 4.62
CA ILE A 206 -15.82 -19.43 3.85
C ILE A 206 -14.31 -19.59 3.97
N GLY A 207 -13.87 -20.73 4.50
CA GLY A 207 -12.47 -21.04 4.78
C GLY A 207 -12.27 -21.63 6.18
N GLU A 208 -11.05 -22.06 6.47
CA GLU A 208 -10.70 -22.73 7.73
C GLU A 208 -10.36 -21.70 8.81
N MET A 209 -11.20 -21.60 9.84
CA MET A 209 -11.03 -20.64 10.94
C MET A 209 -9.74 -20.85 11.75
N SER A 210 -9.30 -22.09 11.89
CA SER A 210 -8.07 -22.41 12.63
C SER A 210 -6.82 -21.77 12.00
N ILE A 211 -6.81 -21.60 10.69
CA ILE A 211 -5.73 -20.95 9.96
C ILE A 211 -5.74 -19.44 10.22
N LEU A 212 -6.90 -18.80 10.29
CA LEU A 212 -7.01 -17.35 10.54
C LEU A 212 -6.29 -16.94 11.83
N ALA A 213 -6.41 -17.72 12.89
CA ALA A 213 -5.71 -17.47 14.16
C ALA A 213 -4.19 -17.53 14.05
N SER A 214 -3.65 -18.17 13.02
CA SER A 214 -2.20 -18.30 12.76
C SER A 214 -1.61 -17.23 11.84
N ILE A 215 -2.46 -16.38 11.24
CA ILE A 215 -2.00 -15.31 10.34
C ILE A 215 -1.33 -14.21 11.16
N GLN A 216 -0.10 -13.87 10.78
CA GLN A 216 0.71 -12.84 11.43
C GLN A 216 0.77 -11.54 10.63
N TYR A 217 0.66 -11.64 9.31
CA TYR A 217 0.77 -10.49 8.40
C TYR A 217 -0.42 -10.43 7.45
N VAL A 218 -0.89 -9.20 7.19
CA VAL A 218 -1.96 -8.89 6.24
C VAL A 218 -1.41 -7.89 5.21
N ILE A 219 -1.63 -8.17 3.94
CA ILE A 219 -1.20 -7.34 2.81
C ILE A 219 -2.41 -6.91 1.98
#